data_acb0d16aeb9b7c179c3ec0d9f6363415
#
_entry.id   acb0d16aeb9b7c179c3ec0d9f6363415
#
_cell.length_a   1.000
_cell.length_b   1.000
_cell.length_c   1.000
_cell.angle_alpha   90.00
_cell.angle_beta   90.00
_cell.angle_gamma   90.00
#
_symmetry.space_group_name_H-M   'P 1'
#
loop_
_entity.id
_entity.type
_entity.pdbx_description
1 polymer ?
#
loop_
_entity_poly.entity_id
_entity_poly.type
_entity_poly.pdbx_seq_one_letter_code
_entity_poly.pdbx_strand_id
1 'polypeptide(L)'
;MQWIKVGAAILNQTPLAWDQNRDNILEAISCARDQGVSLLCLPEMCIPSYGCQDAFQFPSVQRTCLNVLFEEIVPATKDIVTCVGLPLVFHNSLFNAVCLIADRKVVGFVCKRFLAGDGVHYEPRWFKPWKQGFRAHVEMHGQCYPVG
;
A
#
# COMPACT_ATOMS: atom_id res chain seq x y z
N MET A 1 -26.58 -1.60 18.64
CA MET A 1 -25.76 -2.12 17.52
C MET A 1 -24.96 -0.94 16.97
N GLN A 2 -23.64 -1.04 16.99
CA GLN A 2 -22.79 0.05 16.49
C GLN A 2 -22.39 -0.27 15.04
N TRP A 3 -22.75 0.60 14.13
CA TRP A 3 -22.38 0.46 12.71
C TRP A 3 -20.99 1.00 12.46
N ILE A 4 -20.19 0.29 11.65
CA ILE A 4 -18.90 0.74 11.17
C ILE A 4 -19.08 1.18 9.71
N LYS A 5 -18.68 2.41 9.38
CA LYS A 5 -18.69 2.92 8.02
C LYS A 5 -17.36 2.55 7.35
N VAL A 6 -17.43 1.85 6.24
CA VAL A 6 -16.27 1.49 5.42
C VAL A 6 -16.32 2.26 4.10
N GLY A 7 -15.14 2.60 3.57
CA GLY A 7 -14.99 3.31 2.30
C GLY A 7 -13.97 2.63 1.39
N ALA A 8 -14.15 2.77 0.08
CA ALA A 8 -13.17 2.46 -0.94
C ALA A 8 -12.99 3.70 -1.81
N ALA A 9 -11.74 4.10 -2.05
CA ALA A 9 -11.43 5.22 -2.93
C ALA A 9 -11.03 4.72 -4.32
N ILE A 10 -11.38 5.50 -5.33
CA ILE A 10 -10.89 5.36 -6.70
C ILE A 10 -9.98 6.56 -6.94
N LEU A 11 -8.71 6.31 -7.27
CA LEU A 11 -7.69 7.34 -7.47
C LEU A 11 -7.17 7.30 -8.90
N ASN A 12 -7.00 8.46 -9.51
CA ASN A 12 -6.38 8.58 -10.83
C ASN A 12 -4.87 8.75 -10.67
N GLN A 13 -4.17 7.63 -10.41
CA GLN A 13 -2.73 7.63 -10.18
C GLN A 13 -1.95 7.54 -11.50
N THR A 14 -0.87 8.30 -11.58
CA THR A 14 0.05 8.31 -12.73
C THR A 14 1.35 7.62 -12.37
N PRO A 15 1.91 6.73 -13.22
CA PRO A 15 3.18 6.05 -12.93
C PRO A 15 4.30 7.03 -12.56
N LEU A 16 4.88 6.82 -11.36
CA LEU A 16 6.00 7.58 -10.80
C LEU A 16 5.73 9.08 -10.57
N ALA A 17 4.50 9.56 -10.67
CA ALA A 17 4.13 10.94 -10.35
C ALA A 17 3.96 11.08 -8.82
N TRP A 18 5.06 11.04 -8.07
CA TRP A 18 5.12 10.90 -6.63
C TRP A 18 4.26 11.92 -5.89
N ASP A 19 4.43 13.21 -6.20
CA ASP A 19 3.71 14.29 -5.52
C ASP A 19 2.21 14.24 -5.81
N GLN A 20 1.81 14.05 -7.07
CA GLN A 20 0.41 13.96 -7.45
C GLN A 20 -0.26 12.73 -6.83
N ASN A 21 0.41 11.56 -6.87
CA ASN A 21 -0.13 10.33 -6.31
C ASN A 21 -0.30 10.44 -4.80
N ARG A 22 0.69 11.01 -4.10
CA ARG A 22 0.62 11.31 -2.68
C ARG A 22 -0.56 12.23 -2.35
N ASP A 23 -0.68 13.34 -3.06
CA ASP A 23 -1.73 14.34 -2.82
C ASP A 23 -3.13 13.75 -2.99
N ASN A 24 -3.34 12.92 -4.03
CA ASN A 24 -4.59 12.17 -4.22
C ASN A 24 -4.89 11.23 -3.05
N ILE A 25 -3.86 10.56 -2.51
CA ILE A 25 -4.01 9.67 -1.34
C ILE A 25 -4.39 10.47 -0.10
N LEU A 26 -3.70 11.58 0.17
CA LEU A 26 -3.95 12.43 1.33
C LEU A 26 -5.35 13.07 1.27
N GLU A 27 -5.79 13.51 0.11
CA GLU A 27 -7.14 14.02 -0.11
C GLU A 27 -8.20 12.95 0.15
N ALA A 28 -8.00 11.73 -0.36
CA ALA A 28 -8.92 10.61 -0.11
C ALA A 28 -9.03 10.26 1.38
N ILE A 29 -7.92 10.26 2.12
CA ILE A 29 -7.90 10.02 3.57
C ILE A 29 -8.66 11.13 4.30
N SER A 30 -8.43 12.41 3.95
CA SER A 30 -9.13 13.55 4.55
C SER A 30 -10.63 13.48 4.29
N CYS A 31 -11.03 13.28 3.04
CA CYS A 31 -12.42 13.16 2.64
C CYS A 31 -13.14 11.99 3.34
N ALA A 32 -12.49 10.84 3.45
CA ALA A 32 -13.04 9.68 4.14
C ALA A 32 -13.27 9.97 5.64
N ARG A 33 -12.31 10.59 6.31
CA ARG A 33 -12.40 10.99 7.70
C ARG A 33 -13.54 12.00 7.94
N ASP A 34 -13.64 13.02 7.09
CA ASP A 34 -14.69 14.04 7.18
C ASP A 34 -16.10 13.43 7.00
N GLN A 35 -16.19 12.33 6.26
CA GLN A 35 -17.42 11.56 6.10
C GLN A 35 -17.66 10.53 7.21
N GLY A 36 -16.81 10.45 8.22
CA GLY A 36 -16.92 9.48 9.33
C GLY A 36 -16.63 8.02 8.92
N VAL A 37 -15.81 7.81 7.90
CA VAL A 37 -15.34 6.47 7.51
C VAL A 37 -14.36 5.97 8.56
N SER A 38 -14.58 4.77 9.07
CA SER A 38 -13.70 4.13 10.06
C SER A 38 -12.58 3.32 9.42
N LEU A 39 -12.83 2.74 8.24
CA LEU A 39 -11.85 1.96 7.47
C LEU A 39 -11.93 2.37 6.01
N LEU A 40 -10.79 2.83 5.47
CA LEU A 40 -10.62 3.21 4.07
C LEU A 40 -9.70 2.23 3.35
N CYS A 41 -10.16 1.70 2.23
CA CYS A 41 -9.35 0.92 1.31
C CYS A 41 -8.94 1.79 0.11
N LEU A 42 -7.64 1.94 -0.11
CA LEU A 42 -7.06 2.61 -1.28
C LEU A 42 -6.72 1.59 -2.37
N PRO A 43 -6.54 2.02 -3.63
CA PRO A 43 -6.23 1.13 -4.75
C PRO A 43 -4.90 0.39 -4.58
N GLU A 44 -4.81 -0.74 -5.28
CA GLU A 44 -3.59 -1.51 -5.45
C GLU A 44 -2.47 -0.63 -6.04
N MET A 45 -1.25 -0.74 -5.48
CA MET A 45 -0.08 0.06 -5.93
C MET A 45 -0.34 1.56 -5.97
N CYS A 46 -1.20 2.10 -5.10
CA CYS A 46 -1.61 3.51 -5.21
C CYS A 46 -0.47 4.52 -4.99
N ILE A 47 0.63 4.15 -4.33
CA ILE A 47 1.76 5.07 -4.16
C ILE A 47 2.50 5.29 -5.48
N PRO A 48 3.05 4.25 -6.15
CA PRO A 48 3.80 4.44 -7.39
C PRO A 48 2.91 4.48 -8.64
N SER A 49 1.66 4.10 -8.55
CA SER A 49 0.71 3.65 -9.58
C SER A 49 0.98 2.23 -10.07
N TYR A 50 -0.10 1.53 -10.46
CA TYR A 50 -0.03 0.16 -10.96
C TYR A 50 0.74 0.03 -12.29
N GLY A 51 0.76 1.08 -13.12
CA GLY A 51 1.35 1.08 -14.46
C GLY A 51 2.88 1.27 -14.52
N CYS A 52 3.62 1.10 -13.42
CA CYS A 52 5.07 1.33 -13.38
C CYS A 52 5.90 0.29 -14.14
N GLN A 53 5.32 -0.86 -14.51
CA GLN A 53 5.99 -1.93 -15.26
C GLN A 53 7.35 -2.33 -14.63
N ASP A 54 8.42 -2.40 -15.42
CA ASP A 54 9.75 -2.82 -14.97
C ASP A 54 10.37 -1.85 -13.94
N ALA A 55 9.85 -0.62 -13.81
CA ALA A 55 10.31 0.32 -12.80
C ALA A 55 10.08 -0.17 -11.36
N PHE A 56 9.14 -1.09 -11.13
CA PHE A 56 8.98 -1.76 -9.84
C PHE A 56 10.26 -2.45 -9.34
N GLN A 57 11.14 -2.89 -10.25
CA GLN A 57 12.40 -3.56 -9.92
C GLN A 57 13.50 -2.58 -9.45
N PHE A 58 13.32 -1.28 -9.62
CA PHE A 58 14.35 -0.30 -9.25
C PHE A 58 14.34 -0.04 -7.74
N PRO A 59 15.48 -0.22 -7.04
CA PRO A 59 15.56 0.04 -5.61
C PRO A 59 15.18 1.47 -5.21
N SER A 60 15.39 2.45 -6.12
CA SER A 60 14.97 3.83 -5.90
C SER A 60 13.44 3.96 -5.81
N VAL A 61 12.70 3.27 -6.67
CA VAL A 61 11.23 3.28 -6.65
C VAL A 61 10.71 2.67 -5.34
N GLN A 62 11.27 1.53 -4.94
CA GLN A 62 10.88 0.84 -3.70
C GLN A 62 11.15 1.72 -2.47
N ARG A 63 12.32 2.37 -2.40
CA ARG A 63 12.68 3.28 -1.32
C ARG A 63 11.78 4.51 -1.29
N THR A 64 11.51 5.12 -2.45
CA THR A 64 10.60 6.28 -2.51
C THR A 64 9.19 5.91 -2.06
N CYS A 65 8.67 4.72 -2.41
CA CYS A 65 7.38 4.25 -1.89
C CYS A 65 7.34 4.18 -0.36
N LEU A 66 8.41 3.66 0.25
CA LEU A 66 8.50 3.57 1.71
C LEU A 66 8.62 4.95 2.36
N ASN A 67 9.41 5.87 1.77
CA ASN A 67 9.53 7.23 2.29
C ASN A 67 8.17 7.95 2.25
N VAL A 68 7.48 7.93 1.11
CA VAL A 68 6.13 8.51 0.99
C VAL A 68 5.15 7.87 1.99
N LEU A 69 5.20 6.54 2.15
CA LEU A 69 4.37 5.84 3.10
C LEU A 69 4.59 6.35 4.54
N PHE A 70 5.85 6.29 5.01
CA PHE A 70 6.17 6.55 6.42
C PHE A 70 6.20 8.04 6.78
N GLU A 71 6.69 8.89 5.88
CA GLU A 71 6.89 10.31 6.17
C GLU A 71 5.64 11.15 5.91
N GLU A 72 4.77 10.73 4.97
CA GLU A 72 3.66 11.55 4.51
C GLU A 72 2.28 10.89 4.75
N ILE A 73 2.11 9.62 4.36
CA ILE A 73 0.80 8.95 4.45
C ILE A 73 0.48 8.53 5.90
N VAL A 74 1.40 7.83 6.57
CA VAL A 74 1.18 7.35 7.94
C VAL A 74 0.76 8.49 8.89
N PRO A 75 1.41 9.67 8.91
CA PRO A 75 0.98 10.78 9.75
C PRO A 75 -0.44 11.30 9.46
N ALA A 76 -0.91 11.17 8.21
CA ALA A 76 -2.23 11.63 7.80
C ALA A 76 -3.38 10.73 8.25
N THR A 77 -3.10 9.48 8.70
CA THR A 77 -4.12 8.48 9.09
C THR A 77 -4.62 8.62 10.53
N LYS A 78 -4.67 9.84 11.06
CA LYS A 78 -5.23 10.10 12.39
C LYS A 78 -6.71 9.71 12.44
N ASP A 79 -7.10 8.94 13.46
CA ASP A 79 -8.49 8.54 13.75
C ASP A 79 -9.17 7.70 12.63
N ILE A 80 -8.39 7.07 11.75
CA ILE A 80 -8.90 6.20 10.69
C ILE A 80 -7.99 4.99 10.48
N VAL A 81 -8.57 3.86 10.09
CA VAL A 81 -7.83 2.70 9.59
C VAL A 81 -7.73 2.81 8.07
N THR A 82 -6.53 2.68 7.52
CA THR A 82 -6.29 2.84 6.08
C THR A 82 -5.47 1.68 5.54
N CYS A 83 -5.90 1.15 4.39
CA CYS A 83 -5.17 0.15 3.61
C CYS A 83 -4.52 0.84 2.40
N VAL A 84 -3.19 0.78 2.28
CA VAL A 84 -2.41 1.49 1.27
C VAL A 84 -1.61 0.50 0.43
N GLY A 85 -1.82 0.46 -0.89
CA GLY A 85 -1.14 -0.44 -1.82
C GLY A 85 0.26 0.05 -2.21
N LEU A 86 1.27 -0.82 -2.11
CA LEU A 86 2.66 -0.52 -2.48
C LEU A 86 3.46 -1.79 -2.83
N PRO A 87 4.59 -1.66 -3.55
CA PRO A 87 5.56 -2.74 -3.71
C PRO A 87 6.37 -2.93 -2.41
N LEU A 88 6.50 -4.17 -1.95
CA LEU A 88 7.25 -4.54 -0.76
C LEU A 88 8.39 -5.50 -1.11
N VAL A 89 9.61 -5.17 -0.73
CA VAL A 89 10.75 -6.09 -0.83
C VAL A 89 10.89 -6.89 0.45
N PHE A 90 10.94 -8.21 0.29
CA PHE A 90 11.22 -9.14 1.39
C PHE A 90 12.11 -10.28 0.86
N HIS A 91 13.25 -10.56 1.54
CA HIS A 91 14.22 -11.59 1.16
C HIS A 91 14.58 -11.54 -0.35
N ASN A 92 14.98 -10.35 -0.84
CA ASN A 92 15.36 -10.10 -2.24
C ASN A 92 14.26 -10.44 -3.28
N SER A 93 13.03 -10.54 -2.85
CA SER A 93 11.87 -10.72 -3.73
C SER A 93 10.92 -9.56 -3.57
N LEU A 94 10.25 -9.20 -4.65
CA LEU A 94 9.27 -8.11 -4.68
C LEU A 94 7.87 -8.69 -4.60
N PHE A 95 7.05 -8.10 -3.75
CA PHE A 95 5.66 -8.49 -3.51
C PHE A 95 4.73 -7.32 -3.76
N ASN A 96 3.57 -7.61 -4.32
CA ASN A 96 2.43 -6.71 -4.33
C ASN A 96 1.80 -6.77 -2.94
N ALA A 97 1.84 -5.67 -2.21
CA ALA A 97 1.44 -5.64 -0.81
C ALA A 97 0.50 -4.49 -0.49
N VAL A 98 -0.24 -4.65 0.58
CA VAL A 98 -0.98 -3.59 1.25
C VAL A 98 -0.41 -3.36 2.64
N CYS A 99 -0.18 -2.09 2.99
CA CYS A 99 0.13 -1.66 4.34
C CYS A 99 -1.17 -1.36 5.07
N LEU A 100 -1.40 -2.00 6.21
CA LEU A 100 -2.47 -1.66 7.13
C LEU A 100 -1.96 -0.64 8.15
N ILE A 101 -2.63 0.51 8.21
CA ILE A 101 -2.28 1.61 9.11
C ILE A 101 -3.50 1.90 9.99
N ALA A 102 -3.32 2.03 11.29
CA ALA A 102 -4.35 2.40 12.23
C ALA A 102 -3.88 3.56 13.10
N ASP A 103 -4.58 4.68 13.04
CA ASP A 103 -4.29 5.88 13.85
C ASP A 103 -2.79 6.21 13.87
N ARG A 104 -2.21 6.46 12.69
CA ARG A 104 -0.79 6.82 12.49
C ARG A 104 0.23 5.75 12.90
N LYS A 105 -0.20 4.50 13.01
CA LYS A 105 0.68 3.37 13.32
C LYS A 105 0.55 2.30 12.26
N VAL A 106 1.67 1.90 11.68
CA VAL A 106 1.71 0.74 10.80
C VAL A 106 1.44 -0.51 11.64
N VAL A 107 0.39 -1.24 11.28
CA VAL A 107 0.00 -2.50 11.92
C VAL A 107 0.76 -3.67 11.31
N GLY A 108 0.99 -3.64 9.99
CA GLY A 108 1.71 -4.66 9.25
C GLY A 108 1.42 -4.61 7.76
N PHE A 109 1.93 -5.62 7.06
CA PHE A 109 1.79 -5.75 5.62
C PHE A 109 1.13 -7.07 5.26
N VAL A 110 0.25 -7.03 4.27
CA VAL A 110 -0.35 -8.23 3.67
C VAL A 110 0.05 -8.29 2.22
N CYS A 111 0.68 -9.39 1.82
CA CYS A 111 1.16 -9.60 0.46
C CYS A 111 0.16 -10.40 -0.37
N LYS A 112 -0.02 -10.00 -1.62
CA LYS A 112 -0.92 -10.64 -2.57
C LYS A 112 -0.49 -12.08 -2.85
N ARG A 113 -1.42 -13.01 -2.68
CA ARG A 113 -1.20 -14.44 -2.91
C ARG A 113 -1.52 -14.88 -4.33
N PHE A 114 -2.60 -14.35 -4.89
CA PHE A 114 -3.06 -14.68 -6.23
C PHE A 114 -2.78 -13.50 -7.16
N LEU A 115 -1.71 -13.63 -7.92
CA LEU A 115 -1.29 -12.60 -8.87
C LEU A 115 -2.17 -12.63 -10.12
N ALA A 116 -2.47 -11.45 -10.67
CA ALA A 116 -3.16 -11.34 -11.95
C ALA A 116 -2.19 -11.68 -13.09
N GLY A 117 -2.49 -12.75 -13.83
CA GLY A 117 -1.63 -13.24 -14.91
C GLY A 117 -2.35 -13.36 -16.25
N ASP A 118 -3.62 -12.90 -16.35
CA ASP A 118 -4.45 -13.07 -17.53
C ASP A 118 -4.59 -11.78 -18.33
N GLY A 119 -4.54 -11.91 -19.66
CA GLY A 119 -4.73 -10.80 -20.60
C GLY A 119 -3.67 -9.72 -20.46
N VAL A 120 -4.11 -8.49 -20.17
CA VAL A 120 -3.22 -7.33 -20.02
C VAL A 120 -2.52 -7.27 -18.66
N HIS A 121 -2.92 -8.11 -17.72
CA HIS A 121 -2.32 -8.18 -16.39
C HIS A 121 -1.17 -9.18 -16.39
N TYR A 122 0.01 -8.73 -15.99
CA TYR A 122 1.23 -9.54 -16.03
C TYR A 122 2.05 -9.41 -14.74
N GLU A 123 1.36 -9.48 -13.59
CA GLU A 123 1.99 -9.34 -12.28
C GLU A 123 3.13 -10.33 -11.99
N PRO A 124 3.07 -11.61 -12.44
CA PRO A 124 4.17 -12.56 -12.24
C PRO A 124 5.52 -12.13 -12.83
N ARG A 125 5.53 -11.15 -13.76
CA ARG A 125 6.75 -10.54 -14.28
C ARG A 125 7.51 -9.77 -13.20
N TRP A 126 6.78 -9.12 -12.30
CA TRP A 126 7.37 -8.20 -11.31
C TRP A 126 7.32 -8.75 -9.90
N PHE A 127 6.24 -9.43 -9.53
CA PHE A 127 5.94 -9.83 -8.17
C PHE A 127 5.99 -11.34 -7.98
N LYS A 128 6.32 -11.75 -6.75
CA LYS A 128 6.18 -13.13 -6.31
C LYS A 128 4.86 -13.30 -5.55
N PRO A 129 4.15 -14.45 -5.72
CA PRO A 129 2.99 -14.74 -4.91
C PRO A 129 3.41 -15.03 -3.47
N TRP A 130 2.67 -14.51 -2.49
CA TRP A 130 2.92 -14.86 -1.10
C TRP A 130 2.49 -16.30 -0.81
N LYS A 131 3.32 -17.02 -0.05
CA LYS A 131 3.02 -18.41 0.28
C LYS A 131 1.93 -18.49 1.34
N GLN A 132 0.92 -19.33 1.12
CA GLN A 132 -0.17 -19.55 2.06
C GLN A 132 0.35 -19.99 3.43
N GLY A 133 -0.18 -19.34 4.48
CA GLY A 133 0.14 -19.66 5.87
C GLY A 133 1.54 -19.23 6.33
N PHE A 134 2.36 -18.68 5.42
CA PHE A 134 3.67 -18.15 5.80
C PHE A 134 3.49 -16.78 6.48
N ARG A 135 4.13 -16.62 7.63
CA ARG A 135 4.16 -15.37 8.41
C ARG A 135 5.61 -15.00 8.64
N ALA A 136 5.91 -13.73 8.50
CA ALA A 136 7.26 -13.21 8.65
C ALA A 136 7.24 -11.85 9.35
N HIS A 137 8.42 -11.28 9.52
CA HIS A 137 8.58 -9.91 9.97
C HIS A 137 9.58 -9.20 9.06
N VAL A 138 9.35 -7.92 8.82
CA VAL A 138 10.25 -7.05 8.08
C VAL A 138 10.68 -5.89 8.98
N GLU A 139 11.96 -5.58 8.94
CA GLU A 139 12.52 -4.45 9.66
C GLU A 139 12.58 -3.23 8.75
N MET A 140 11.97 -2.13 9.17
CA MET A 140 11.96 -0.85 8.47
C MET A 140 11.99 0.29 9.49
N HIS A 141 12.79 1.32 9.23
CA HIS A 141 12.91 2.49 10.11
C HIS A 141 13.15 2.13 11.58
N GLY A 142 13.94 1.07 11.85
CA GLY A 142 14.27 0.60 13.19
C GLY A 142 13.11 -0.07 13.94
N GLN A 143 12.03 -0.40 13.25
CA GLN A 143 10.89 -1.12 13.80
C GLN A 143 10.63 -2.42 13.02
N CYS A 144 10.06 -3.41 13.71
CA CYS A 144 9.75 -4.71 13.16
C CYS A 144 8.24 -4.84 12.94
N TYR A 145 7.83 -5.11 11.68
CA TYR A 145 6.43 -5.21 11.29
C TYR A 145 6.09 -6.62 10.82
N PRO A 146 4.91 -7.15 11.19
CA PRO A 146 4.43 -8.43 10.68
C PRO A 146 4.13 -8.35 9.19
N VAL A 147 4.41 -9.44 8.48
CA VAL A 147 4.09 -9.67 7.06
C VAL A 147 3.39 -11.00 6.90
N GLY A 148 2.24 -11.01 6.18
CA GLY A 148 1.45 -12.23 5.99
C GLY A 148 0.69 -12.30 4.67
#